data_b7aa7d8e691989bb2ce2ddb2a4daf402
#
_entry.id   b7aa7d8e691989bb2ce2ddb2a4daf402
#
_cell.length_a   1.000
_cell.length_b   1.000
_cell.length_c   1.000
_cell.angle_alpha   90.00
_cell.angle_beta   90.00
_cell.angle_gamma   90.00
#
_symmetry.space_group_name_H-M   'P 1'
#
loop_
_entity.id
_entity.type
_entity.pdbx_description
1 polymer ?
#
loop_
_entity_poly.entity_id
_entity_poly.type
_entity_poly.pdbx_seq_one_letter_code
_entity_poly.pdbx_strand_id
1 'polypeptide(L)'
;MDLKDNKKGLLLAGQGNSKKVIVAAILLGVGLAGLIDTIVFHEILQWHHMISNKIQPNTIDTIRLNVLWDGLFLAIALVVTIVGVSLLWSAAHKKETFPTGLEFIGLVLFTFGLFNIIEGIINHHILSLHHVKDDPNPLIWDLTFLAIAGVLFIGIGWALMMRKSTYIVQHGT
;
A
#
# COMPACT_ATOMS: atom_id res chain seq x y z
N MET A 1 -16.87 16.52 38.65
CA MET A 1 -16.17 16.37 37.34
C MET A 1 -14.86 17.12 37.49
N ASP A 2 -13.76 16.36 37.59
CA ASP A 2 -12.46 16.89 38.05
C ASP A 2 -11.78 17.71 36.95
N LEU A 3 -11.34 18.93 37.27
CA LEU A 3 -10.61 19.83 36.37
C LEU A 3 -9.30 19.19 35.83
N LYS A 4 -8.76 18.18 36.52
CA LYS A 4 -7.60 17.40 36.09
C LYS A 4 -7.91 16.52 34.87
N ASP A 5 -9.11 15.93 34.79
CA ASP A 5 -9.51 15.08 33.66
C ASP A 5 -9.76 15.90 32.39
N ASN A 6 -10.29 17.11 32.56
CA ASN A 6 -10.50 18.05 31.44
C ASN A 6 -9.16 18.57 30.86
N LYS A 7 -8.17 18.85 31.73
CA LYS A 7 -6.82 19.23 31.28
C LYS A 7 -6.09 18.09 30.58
N LYS A 8 -6.27 16.85 31.04
CA LYS A 8 -5.67 15.69 30.44
C LYS A 8 -6.27 15.38 29.06
N GLY A 9 -7.59 15.56 28.91
CA GLY A 9 -8.28 15.48 27.63
C GLY A 9 -7.83 16.56 26.64
N LEU A 10 -7.62 17.80 27.10
CA LEU A 10 -7.16 18.92 26.28
C LEU A 10 -5.69 18.78 25.84
N LEU A 11 -4.83 18.18 26.70
CA LEU A 11 -3.43 17.90 26.37
C LEU A 11 -3.29 16.74 25.38
N LEU A 12 -4.19 15.77 25.41
CA LEU A 12 -4.21 14.65 24.46
C LEU A 12 -4.77 15.08 23.09
N ALA A 13 -5.68 16.04 23.04
CA ALA A 13 -6.23 16.60 21.80
C ALA A 13 -5.20 17.40 20.97
N GLY A 14 -4.06 17.79 21.58
CA GLY A 14 -2.98 18.52 20.91
C GLY A 14 -1.81 17.63 20.47
N GLN A 15 -1.81 16.33 20.77
CA GLN A 15 -0.77 15.41 20.31
C GLN A 15 -1.11 14.93 18.89
N GLY A 16 -0.32 15.36 17.92
CA GLY A 16 -0.38 14.83 16.55
C GLY A 16 -0.19 13.30 16.50
N ASN A 17 -0.67 12.68 15.44
CA ASN A 17 -0.54 11.25 15.23
C ASN A 17 0.92 10.79 15.35
N SER A 18 1.13 9.62 15.94
CA SER A 18 2.46 9.04 16.06
C SER A 18 3.12 8.84 14.70
N LYS A 19 4.33 9.37 14.55
CA LYS A 19 5.14 9.15 13.33
C LYS A 19 5.33 7.66 13.02
N LYS A 20 5.42 6.82 14.05
CA LYS A 20 5.57 5.38 13.89
C LYS A 20 4.33 4.75 13.27
N VAL A 21 3.14 5.17 13.67
CA VAL A 21 1.87 4.69 13.10
C VAL A 21 1.73 5.14 11.64
N ILE A 22 2.13 6.39 11.32
CA ILE A 22 2.15 6.89 9.95
C ILE A 22 3.11 6.07 9.08
N VAL A 23 4.35 5.84 9.55
CA VAL A 23 5.32 5.01 8.82
C VAL A 23 4.81 3.58 8.64
N ALA A 24 4.18 3.01 9.65
CA ALA A 24 3.57 1.69 9.57
C ALA A 24 2.48 1.62 8.49
N ALA A 25 1.60 2.61 8.42
CA ALA A 25 0.55 2.68 7.38
C ALA A 25 1.16 2.79 5.97
N ILE A 26 2.22 3.59 5.81
CA ILE A 26 2.94 3.71 4.53
C ILE A 26 3.54 2.36 4.12
N LEU A 27 4.24 1.69 5.04
CA LEU A 27 4.84 0.38 4.75
C LEU A 27 3.79 -0.67 4.43
N LEU A 28 2.65 -0.65 5.12
CA LEU A 28 1.53 -1.55 4.82
C LEU A 28 0.95 -1.29 3.43
N GLY A 29 0.76 -0.02 3.04
CA GLY A 29 0.28 0.32 1.70
C GLY A 29 1.24 -0.17 0.61
N VAL A 30 2.54 0.10 0.75
CA VAL A 30 3.59 -0.36 -0.18
C VAL A 30 3.69 -1.89 -0.21
N GLY A 31 3.76 -2.53 0.96
CA GLY A 31 3.90 -3.98 1.04
C GLY A 31 2.69 -4.73 0.49
N LEU A 32 1.47 -4.28 0.82
CA LEU A 32 0.23 -4.86 0.29
C LEU A 32 0.10 -4.67 -1.23
N ALA A 33 0.53 -3.51 -1.76
CA ALA A 33 0.52 -3.29 -3.21
C ALA A 33 1.41 -4.31 -3.92
N GLY A 34 2.67 -4.47 -3.50
CA GLY A 34 3.56 -5.46 -4.08
C GLY A 34 3.11 -6.91 -3.89
N LEU A 35 2.52 -7.26 -2.72
CA LEU A 35 1.96 -8.60 -2.47
C LEU A 35 0.78 -8.89 -3.40
N ILE A 36 -0.17 -7.95 -3.53
CA ILE A 36 -1.37 -8.15 -4.35
C ILE A 36 -0.99 -8.21 -5.82
N ASP A 37 -0.11 -7.31 -6.28
CA ASP A 37 0.39 -7.32 -7.65
C ASP A 37 1.02 -8.68 -7.99
N THR A 38 2.02 -9.12 -7.23
CA THR A 38 2.70 -10.39 -7.50
C THR A 38 1.74 -11.57 -7.41
N ILE A 39 0.96 -11.69 -6.33
CA ILE A 39 0.07 -12.85 -6.16
C ILE A 39 -0.99 -12.91 -7.26
N VAL A 40 -1.58 -11.76 -7.62
CA VAL A 40 -2.67 -11.75 -8.59
C VAL A 40 -2.16 -11.86 -10.02
N PHE A 41 -1.23 -11.00 -10.42
CA PHE A 41 -0.84 -10.90 -11.84
C PHE A 41 0.29 -11.85 -12.24
N HIS A 42 1.27 -12.07 -11.35
CA HIS A 42 2.38 -12.98 -11.67
C HIS A 42 2.04 -14.44 -11.38
N GLU A 43 1.39 -14.75 -10.22
CA GLU A 43 1.20 -16.13 -9.79
C GLU A 43 -0.15 -16.72 -10.21
N ILE A 44 -1.28 -16.01 -9.97
CA ILE A 44 -2.62 -16.54 -10.24
C ILE A 44 -3.01 -16.38 -11.70
N LEU A 45 -2.96 -15.16 -12.23
CA LEU A 45 -3.36 -14.86 -13.60
C LEU A 45 -2.25 -15.19 -14.60
N GLN A 46 -1.00 -15.17 -14.16
CA GLN A 46 0.20 -15.39 -14.98
C GLN A 46 0.17 -14.52 -16.24
N TRP A 47 -0.25 -13.25 -16.07
CA TRP A 47 -0.33 -12.32 -17.18
C TRP A 47 1.04 -11.84 -17.62
N HIS A 48 2.00 -11.80 -16.70
CA HIS A 48 3.39 -11.47 -16.91
C HIS A 48 4.26 -12.02 -15.76
N HIS A 49 5.57 -11.88 -15.90
CA HIS A 49 6.56 -12.12 -14.84
C HIS A 49 7.47 -10.89 -14.72
N MET A 50 8.16 -10.73 -13.61
CA MET A 50 8.95 -9.55 -13.26
C MET A 50 9.90 -9.06 -14.36
N ILE A 51 10.46 -9.98 -15.18
CA ILE A 51 11.42 -9.63 -16.24
C ILE A 51 11.01 -10.21 -17.59
N SER A 52 9.73 -10.52 -17.82
CA SER A 52 9.24 -11.24 -19.02
C SER A 52 9.53 -10.51 -20.33
N ASN A 53 9.60 -9.18 -20.38
CA ASN A 53 9.98 -8.45 -21.59
C ASN A 53 11.49 -8.51 -21.90
N LYS A 54 12.33 -8.72 -20.89
CA LYS A 54 13.79 -8.84 -21.07
C LYS A 54 14.20 -10.27 -21.33
N ILE A 55 13.57 -11.19 -20.64
CA ILE A 55 13.84 -12.64 -20.72
C ILE A 55 12.49 -13.35 -20.85
N GLN A 56 12.09 -13.61 -22.09
CA GLN A 56 10.81 -14.27 -22.34
C GLN A 56 10.77 -15.67 -21.73
N PRO A 57 9.70 -16.02 -20.98
CA PRO A 57 9.56 -17.29 -20.27
C PRO A 57 9.12 -18.43 -21.23
N ASN A 58 9.94 -18.72 -22.24
CA ASN A 58 9.64 -19.70 -23.30
C ASN A 58 10.45 -21.01 -23.20
N THR A 59 11.35 -21.10 -22.25
CA THR A 59 12.09 -22.33 -21.91
C THR A 59 12.04 -22.57 -20.41
N ILE A 60 12.32 -23.81 -19.97
CA ILE A 60 12.32 -24.15 -18.54
C ILE A 60 13.29 -23.25 -17.76
N ASP A 61 14.45 -22.94 -18.30
CA ASP A 61 15.46 -22.13 -17.61
C ASP A 61 15.03 -20.66 -17.53
N THR A 62 14.43 -20.12 -18.59
CA THR A 62 13.92 -18.72 -18.57
C THR A 62 12.67 -18.58 -17.71
N ILE A 63 11.80 -19.59 -17.64
CA ILE A 63 10.67 -19.62 -16.70
C ILE A 63 11.20 -19.64 -15.26
N ARG A 64 12.14 -20.51 -14.93
CA ARG A 64 12.73 -20.57 -13.58
C ARG A 64 13.36 -19.24 -13.15
N LEU A 65 14.03 -18.57 -14.09
CA LEU A 65 14.63 -17.27 -13.80
C LEU A 65 13.56 -16.19 -13.53
N ASN A 66 12.48 -16.15 -14.31
CA ASN A 66 11.36 -15.25 -14.08
C ASN A 66 10.69 -15.51 -12.72
N VAL A 67 10.35 -16.76 -12.41
CA VAL A 67 9.78 -17.18 -11.11
C VAL A 67 10.70 -16.83 -9.94
N LEU A 68 12.02 -16.92 -10.12
CA LEU A 68 12.97 -16.49 -9.09
C LEU A 68 12.83 -14.98 -8.80
N TRP A 69 12.74 -14.15 -9.84
CA TRP A 69 12.56 -12.69 -9.68
C TRP A 69 11.20 -12.34 -9.06
N ASP A 70 10.13 -13.03 -9.47
CA ASP A 70 8.80 -12.89 -8.85
C ASP A 70 8.86 -13.22 -7.36
N GLY A 71 9.49 -14.34 -7.00
CA GLY A 71 9.67 -14.76 -5.62
C GLY A 71 10.53 -13.81 -4.78
N LEU A 72 11.58 -13.21 -5.36
CA LEU A 72 12.39 -12.19 -4.67
C LEU A 72 11.58 -10.91 -4.41
N PHE A 73 10.82 -10.45 -5.38
CA PHE A 73 9.96 -9.29 -5.21
C PHE A 73 8.86 -9.54 -4.16
N LEU A 74 8.21 -10.71 -4.23
CA LEU A 74 7.22 -11.16 -3.24
C LEU A 74 7.81 -11.19 -1.83
N ALA A 75 9.03 -11.73 -1.67
CA ALA A 75 9.72 -11.79 -0.38
C ALA A 75 10.02 -10.38 0.18
N ILE A 76 10.45 -9.45 -0.66
CA ILE A 76 10.67 -8.04 -0.27
C ILE A 76 9.36 -7.40 0.18
N ALA A 77 8.27 -7.54 -0.59
CA ALA A 77 6.96 -7.01 -0.24
C ALA A 77 6.43 -7.59 1.08
N LEU A 78 6.65 -8.90 1.32
CA LEU A 78 6.32 -9.55 2.58
C LEU A 78 7.11 -8.98 3.76
N VAL A 79 8.42 -8.79 3.61
CA VAL A 79 9.28 -8.20 4.67
C VAL A 79 8.81 -6.79 4.98
N VAL A 80 8.52 -5.95 3.98
CA VAL A 80 8.00 -4.59 4.16
C VAL A 80 6.67 -4.62 4.94
N THR A 81 5.77 -5.54 4.61
CA THR A 81 4.49 -5.72 5.31
C THR A 81 4.72 -6.13 6.76
N ILE A 82 5.60 -7.09 7.03
CA ILE A 82 5.93 -7.56 8.39
C ILE A 82 6.52 -6.41 9.22
N VAL A 83 7.39 -5.58 8.66
CA VAL A 83 7.92 -4.40 9.34
C VAL A 83 6.80 -3.42 9.67
N GLY A 84 5.87 -3.16 8.74
CA GLY A 84 4.70 -2.31 8.97
C GLY A 84 3.83 -2.82 10.13
N VAL A 85 3.50 -4.11 10.15
CA VAL A 85 2.75 -4.75 11.25
C VAL A 85 3.51 -4.66 12.58
N SER A 86 4.82 -4.89 12.57
CA SER A 86 5.66 -4.84 13.77
C SER A 86 5.70 -3.43 14.38
N LEU A 87 5.74 -2.40 13.53
CA LEU A 87 5.66 -1.01 13.98
C LEU A 87 4.31 -0.67 14.60
N LEU A 88 3.19 -1.14 13.99
CA LEU A 88 1.86 -0.98 14.58
C LEU A 88 1.75 -1.66 15.93
N TRP A 89 2.22 -2.88 16.03
CA TRP A 89 2.24 -3.62 17.30
C TRP A 89 3.03 -2.88 18.36
N SER A 90 4.23 -2.40 18.00
CA SER A 90 5.07 -1.59 18.90
C SER A 90 4.39 -0.29 19.34
N ALA A 91 3.69 0.41 18.42
CA ALA A 91 2.97 1.64 18.74
C ALA A 91 1.79 1.37 19.70
N ALA A 92 1.02 0.29 19.45
CA ALA A 92 -0.08 -0.12 20.32
C ALA A 92 0.39 -0.44 21.73
N HIS A 93 1.48 -1.20 21.89
CA HIS A 93 2.06 -1.53 23.20
C HIS A 93 2.53 -0.27 23.95
N LYS A 94 3.05 0.72 23.25
CA LYS A 94 3.50 1.99 23.84
C LYS A 94 2.38 3.00 24.04
N LYS A 95 1.13 2.62 23.71
CA LYS A 95 -0.06 3.49 23.79
C LYS A 95 0.14 4.82 23.06
N GLU A 96 0.81 4.76 21.90
CA GLU A 96 1.02 5.94 21.06
C GLU A 96 -0.31 6.41 20.44
N THR A 97 -0.38 7.68 20.02
CA THR A 97 -1.60 8.25 19.42
C THR A 97 -1.80 7.72 18.02
N PHE A 98 -2.95 7.13 17.76
CA PHE A 98 -3.37 6.62 16.45
C PHE A 98 -4.25 7.63 15.72
N PRO A 99 -4.16 7.70 14.38
CA PRO A 99 -5.19 8.36 13.56
C PRO A 99 -6.52 7.63 13.71
N THR A 100 -7.59 8.26 13.28
CA THR A 100 -8.88 7.54 13.15
C THR A 100 -8.75 6.36 12.20
N GLY A 101 -9.63 5.36 12.33
CA GLY A 101 -9.60 4.19 11.44
C GLY A 101 -9.71 4.58 9.96
N LEU A 102 -10.52 5.61 9.63
CA LEU A 102 -10.65 6.10 8.25
C LEU A 102 -9.39 6.80 7.75
N GLU A 103 -8.75 7.62 8.58
CA GLU A 103 -7.48 8.25 8.24
C GLU A 103 -6.37 7.20 8.03
N PHE A 104 -6.31 6.19 8.90
CA PHE A 104 -5.34 5.11 8.78
C PHE A 104 -5.53 4.30 7.49
N ILE A 105 -6.76 3.84 7.23
CA ILE A 105 -7.09 3.12 5.98
C ILE A 105 -6.86 4.03 4.78
N GLY A 106 -7.23 5.31 4.88
CA GLY A 106 -6.97 6.29 3.83
C GLY A 106 -5.49 6.40 3.47
N LEU A 107 -4.61 6.45 4.48
CA LEU A 107 -3.17 6.50 4.26
C LEU A 107 -2.61 5.21 3.65
N VAL A 108 -3.09 4.04 4.07
CA VAL A 108 -2.73 2.75 3.47
C VAL A 108 -3.14 2.70 2.00
N LEU A 109 -4.38 3.09 1.66
CA LEU A 109 -4.86 3.09 0.27
C LEU A 109 -4.14 4.12 -0.60
N PHE A 110 -3.86 5.30 -0.04
CA PHE A 110 -3.11 6.33 -0.75
C PHE A 110 -1.70 5.84 -1.13
N THR A 111 -0.99 5.25 -0.17
CA THR A 111 0.37 4.73 -0.42
C THR A 111 0.39 3.48 -1.26
N PHE A 112 -0.66 2.63 -1.19
CA PHE A 112 -0.89 1.54 -2.12
C PHE A 112 -0.97 2.04 -3.57
N GLY A 113 -1.84 3.02 -3.82
CA GLY A 113 -1.99 3.61 -5.16
C GLY A 113 -0.73 4.33 -5.64
N LEU A 114 -0.05 5.04 -4.75
CA LEU A 114 1.20 5.73 -5.08
C LEU A 114 2.31 4.75 -5.47
N PHE A 115 2.42 3.62 -4.76
CA PHE A 115 3.36 2.56 -5.12
C PHE A 115 3.08 2.01 -6.52
N ASN A 116 1.83 1.68 -6.84
CA ASN A 116 1.45 1.16 -8.16
C ASN A 116 1.72 2.16 -9.29
N ILE A 117 1.57 3.47 -9.05
CA ILE A 117 1.96 4.51 -10.02
C ILE A 117 3.48 4.49 -10.24
N ILE A 118 4.26 4.50 -9.15
CA ILE A 118 5.72 4.55 -9.23
C ILE A 118 6.27 3.27 -9.88
N GLU A 119 5.80 2.12 -9.43
CA GLU A 119 6.17 0.82 -9.94
C GLU A 119 5.83 0.69 -11.43
N GLY A 120 4.57 0.97 -11.80
CA GLY A 120 4.12 0.85 -13.17
C GLY A 120 4.86 1.82 -14.13
N ILE A 121 5.13 3.06 -13.71
CA ILE A 121 5.93 3.98 -14.53
C ILE A 121 7.36 3.45 -14.69
N ILE A 122 7.99 3.00 -13.62
CA ILE A 122 9.39 2.56 -13.66
C ILE A 122 9.51 1.24 -14.43
N ASN A 123 8.73 0.22 -14.05
CA ASN A 123 8.91 -1.14 -14.56
C ASN A 123 8.29 -1.35 -15.95
N HIS A 124 7.11 -0.76 -16.21
CA HIS A 124 6.45 -0.94 -17.52
C HIS A 124 6.98 0.03 -18.58
N HIS A 125 7.25 1.30 -18.22
CA HIS A 125 7.56 2.32 -19.22
C HIS A 125 9.04 2.70 -19.27
N ILE A 126 9.70 2.96 -18.13
CA ILE A 126 11.10 3.41 -18.13
C ILE A 126 12.05 2.24 -18.35
N LEU A 127 11.95 1.21 -17.53
CA LEU A 127 12.82 0.04 -17.60
C LEU A 127 12.29 -1.01 -18.59
N SER A 128 10.99 -0.98 -18.89
CA SER A 128 10.31 -1.98 -19.76
C SER A 128 10.68 -3.41 -19.37
N LEU A 129 10.58 -3.73 -18.07
CA LEU A 129 10.88 -5.07 -17.54
C LEU A 129 9.78 -6.05 -17.91
N HIS A 130 8.55 -5.60 -17.82
CA HIS A 130 7.31 -6.29 -18.19
C HIS A 130 6.22 -5.26 -18.52
N HIS A 131 5.07 -5.74 -18.96
CA HIS A 131 3.79 -5.01 -19.02
C HIS A 131 2.80 -5.71 -18.11
N VAL A 132 1.70 -5.06 -17.73
CA VAL A 132 0.65 -5.68 -16.88
C VAL A 132 0.12 -6.97 -17.52
N LYS A 133 0.11 -7.02 -18.84
CA LYS A 133 -0.29 -8.22 -19.59
C LYS A 133 0.48 -8.34 -20.89
N ASP A 134 0.97 -9.54 -21.16
CA ASP A 134 1.51 -9.92 -22.46
C ASP A 134 0.35 -10.01 -23.47
N ASP A 135 0.15 -8.93 -24.23
CA ASP A 135 -0.98 -8.73 -25.14
C ASP A 135 -0.48 -7.94 -26.37
N PRO A 136 -1.09 -8.07 -27.57
CA PRO A 136 -0.76 -7.22 -28.73
C PRO A 136 -0.88 -5.72 -28.48
N ASN A 137 -1.69 -5.29 -27.51
CA ASN A 137 -1.85 -3.91 -27.08
C ASN A 137 -1.54 -3.73 -25.57
N PRO A 138 -0.29 -3.91 -25.12
CA PRO A 138 0.06 -3.91 -23.69
C PRO A 138 -0.21 -2.56 -23.03
N LEU A 139 -0.08 -1.45 -23.77
CA LEU A 139 -0.31 -0.10 -23.27
C LEU A 139 -1.71 0.11 -22.67
N ILE A 140 -2.75 -0.52 -23.23
CA ILE A 140 -4.11 -0.41 -22.71
C ILE A 140 -4.19 -1.01 -21.31
N TRP A 141 -3.54 -2.13 -21.08
CA TRP A 141 -3.50 -2.80 -19.77
C TRP A 141 -2.69 -2.00 -18.76
N ASP A 142 -1.53 -1.47 -19.16
CA ASP A 142 -0.71 -0.61 -18.32
C ASP A 142 -1.46 0.65 -17.88
N LEU A 143 -2.10 1.37 -18.82
CA LEU A 143 -2.87 2.57 -18.49
C LEU A 143 -4.10 2.27 -17.64
N THR A 144 -4.77 1.13 -17.89
CA THR A 144 -5.91 0.70 -17.06
C THR A 144 -5.47 0.38 -15.64
N PHE A 145 -4.35 -0.30 -15.47
CA PHE A 145 -3.75 -0.58 -14.17
C PHE A 145 -3.38 0.72 -13.43
N LEU A 146 -2.69 1.65 -14.08
CA LEU A 146 -2.35 2.94 -13.50
C LEU A 146 -3.60 3.73 -13.08
N ALA A 147 -4.66 3.69 -13.88
CA ALA A 147 -5.91 4.37 -13.56
C ALA A 147 -6.62 3.75 -12.35
N ILE A 148 -6.75 2.41 -12.31
CA ILE A 148 -7.51 1.69 -11.29
C ILE A 148 -6.66 1.46 -10.04
N ALA A 149 -5.53 0.76 -10.16
CA ALA A 149 -4.69 0.42 -9.03
C ALA A 149 -3.87 1.61 -8.51
N GLY A 150 -3.65 2.63 -9.33
CA GLY A 150 -2.95 3.86 -8.97
C GLY A 150 -3.91 4.99 -8.61
N VAL A 151 -4.39 5.72 -9.63
CA VAL A 151 -5.12 6.99 -9.44
C VAL A 151 -6.39 6.84 -8.60
N LEU A 152 -7.20 5.80 -8.83
CA LEU A 152 -8.44 5.58 -8.06
C LEU A 152 -8.13 5.33 -6.58
N PHE A 153 -7.13 4.50 -6.26
CA PHE A 153 -6.75 4.23 -4.86
C PHE A 153 -6.15 5.46 -4.17
N ILE A 154 -5.36 6.29 -4.88
CA ILE A 154 -4.91 7.58 -4.37
C ILE A 154 -6.10 8.48 -4.05
N GLY A 155 -7.07 8.59 -4.97
CA GLY A 155 -8.26 9.42 -4.79
C GLY A 155 -9.13 8.97 -3.60
N ILE A 156 -9.39 7.66 -3.48
CA ILE A 156 -10.14 7.09 -2.35
C ILE A 156 -9.38 7.33 -1.05
N GLY A 157 -8.08 7.02 -1.02
CA GLY A 157 -7.24 7.21 0.16
C GLY A 157 -7.23 8.66 0.63
N TRP A 158 -7.06 9.60 -0.29
CA TRP A 158 -7.13 11.03 -0.03
C TRP A 158 -8.50 11.44 0.54
N ALA A 159 -9.59 11.01 -0.09
CA ALA A 159 -10.94 11.34 0.36
C ALA A 159 -11.23 10.81 1.77
N LEU A 160 -10.72 9.64 2.13
CA LEU A 160 -10.86 9.07 3.48
C LEU A 160 -10.05 9.86 4.51
N MET A 161 -8.83 10.28 4.19
CA MET A 161 -8.00 11.11 5.07
C MET A 161 -8.62 12.50 5.31
N MET A 162 -9.32 13.06 4.33
CA MET A 162 -9.95 14.38 4.44
C MET A 162 -11.29 14.36 5.18
N ARG A 163 -11.87 13.20 5.48
CA ARG A 163 -13.11 13.10 6.26
C ARG A 163 -12.86 13.54 7.68
N LYS A 164 -13.45 14.69 8.06
CA LYS A 164 -13.47 15.13 9.46
C LYS A 164 -14.29 14.13 10.28
N SER A 165 -13.69 13.60 11.35
CA SER A 165 -14.44 12.81 12.34
C SER A 165 -15.45 13.73 13.03
N THR A 166 -16.72 13.60 12.69
CA THR A 166 -17.79 14.29 13.42
C THR A 166 -18.03 13.50 14.71
N TYR A 167 -17.37 13.91 15.79
CA TYR A 167 -17.72 13.39 17.12
C TYR A 167 -19.12 13.87 17.44
N ILE A 168 -20.12 12.99 17.38
CA ILE A 168 -21.42 13.23 18.00
C ILE A 168 -21.18 13.16 19.50
N VAL A 169 -21.06 14.33 20.14
CA VAL A 169 -21.13 14.41 21.60
C VAL A 169 -22.57 14.07 21.98
N GLN A 170 -22.82 12.82 22.33
CA GLN A 170 -24.08 12.46 22.97
C GLN A 170 -24.06 13.11 24.33
N HIS A 171 -24.77 14.24 24.44
CA HIS A 171 -25.17 14.77 25.73
C HIS A 171 -26.18 13.78 26.32
N GLY A 172 -25.71 12.96 27.25
CA GLY A 172 -26.56 12.13 28.07
C GLY A 172 -27.47 13.05 28.91
N THR A 173 -28.75 12.92 28.67
CA THR A 173 -29.83 13.42 29.55
C THR A 173 -29.89 12.60 30.82
#